data_e9cd5a09766a641ed17b1be8ccd19d3a
#
_entry.id   e9cd5a09766a641ed17b1be8ccd19d3a
#
_cell.length_a   1.000
_cell.length_b   1.000
_cell.length_c   1.000
_cell.angle_alpha   90.00
_cell.angle_beta   90.00
_cell.angle_gamma   90.00
#
_symmetry.space_group_name_H-M   'P 1'
#
loop_
_entity.id
_entity.type
_entity.pdbx_description
1 polymer ?
#
loop_
_entity_poly.entity_id
_entity_poly.type
_entity_poly.pdbx_seq_one_letter_code
_entity_poly.pdbx_strand_id
1 'polypeptide(L)'
;MKIIIAILMFSFIIIFHELGHFLLAKKNKIKVNEFCLGLGPTLFGITKGETKYSIKLLPFGGACMMEGEDGESESEGSFNSKSVWARIAVVAAGPVFNFILAFLLALIVIGTAGFDRPEVKGVMEGYPAEEAGLQAGDILSLIHISE
;
A
#
# COMPACT_ATOMS: atom_id res chain seq x y z
N MET A 1 15.40 14.67 10.34
CA MET A 1 13.95 14.81 10.15
C MET A 1 13.42 14.05 8.94
N LYS A 2 13.96 14.25 7.71
CA LYS A 2 13.48 13.57 6.48
C LYS A 2 13.51 12.04 6.56
N ILE A 3 14.57 11.44 7.12
CA ILE A 3 14.72 9.98 7.26
C ILE A 3 13.65 9.39 8.19
N ILE A 4 13.37 10.05 9.31
CA ILE A 4 12.35 9.61 10.27
C ILE A 4 10.96 9.60 9.60
N ILE A 5 10.64 10.67 8.86
CA ILE A 5 9.38 10.76 8.11
C ILE A 5 9.29 9.63 7.07
N ALA A 6 10.37 9.36 6.34
CA ALA A 6 10.40 8.28 5.36
C ALA A 6 10.18 6.91 6.00
N ILE A 7 10.79 6.62 7.16
CA ILE A 7 10.60 5.38 7.91
C ILE A 7 9.14 5.27 8.37
N LEU A 8 8.55 6.33 8.91
CA LEU A 8 7.16 6.33 9.36
C LEU A 8 6.17 6.11 8.19
N MET A 9 6.40 6.76 7.05
CA MET A 9 5.58 6.56 5.85
C MET A 9 5.69 5.12 5.33
N PHE A 10 6.90 4.58 5.28
CA PHE A 10 7.14 3.20 4.85
C PHE A 10 6.46 2.20 5.80
N SER A 11 6.59 2.41 7.12
CA SER A 11 5.92 1.59 8.13
C SER A 11 4.40 1.65 7.98
N PHE A 12 3.84 2.82 7.72
CA PHE A 12 2.41 2.99 7.52
C PHE A 12 1.90 2.20 6.30
N ILE A 13 2.64 2.24 5.18
CA ILE A 13 2.30 1.48 3.96
C ILE A 13 2.33 -0.02 4.24
N ILE A 14 3.36 -0.51 4.96
CA ILE A 14 3.46 -1.94 5.32
C ILE A 14 2.32 -2.36 6.24
N ILE A 15 2.02 -1.57 7.27
CA ILE A 15 0.90 -1.85 8.18
C ILE A 15 -0.42 -1.99 7.41
N PHE A 16 -0.64 -1.11 6.45
CA PHE A 16 -1.85 -1.14 5.63
C PHE A 16 -1.90 -2.37 4.71
N HIS A 17 -0.76 -2.78 4.20
CA HIS A 17 -0.57 -4.03 3.45
C HIS A 17 -0.92 -5.25 4.31
N GLU A 18 -0.30 -5.37 5.49
CA GLU A 18 -0.56 -6.46 6.43
C GLU A 18 -2.00 -6.50 6.93
N LEU A 19 -2.63 -5.32 7.08
CA LEU A 19 -4.03 -5.22 7.42
C LEU A 19 -4.93 -5.87 6.35
N GLY A 20 -4.56 -5.75 5.08
CA GLY A 20 -5.25 -6.43 3.98
C GLY A 20 -5.24 -7.95 4.17
N HIS A 21 -4.07 -8.54 4.39
CA HIS A 21 -3.94 -9.97 4.69
C HIS A 21 -4.75 -10.37 5.91
N PHE A 22 -4.63 -9.63 7.00
CA PHE A 22 -5.33 -9.87 8.25
C PHE A 22 -6.86 -9.90 8.07
N LEU A 23 -7.43 -8.90 7.43
CA LEU A 23 -8.88 -8.80 7.25
C LEU A 23 -9.43 -9.93 6.37
N LEU A 24 -8.73 -10.25 5.28
CA LEU A 24 -9.14 -11.33 4.39
C LEU A 24 -8.92 -12.72 5.02
N ALA A 25 -7.85 -12.90 5.81
CA ALA A 25 -7.66 -14.12 6.59
C ALA A 25 -8.81 -14.35 7.57
N LYS A 26 -9.15 -13.34 8.37
CA LYS A 26 -10.28 -13.43 9.31
C LYS A 26 -11.62 -13.66 8.61
N LYS A 27 -11.88 -13.00 7.47
CA LYS A 27 -13.09 -13.20 6.67
C LYS A 27 -13.21 -14.65 6.17
N ASN A 28 -12.08 -15.27 5.81
CA ASN A 28 -12.03 -16.66 5.35
C ASN A 28 -11.85 -17.68 6.48
N LYS A 29 -12.01 -17.26 7.74
CA LYS A 29 -11.87 -18.12 8.92
C LYS A 29 -10.48 -18.80 8.97
N ILE A 30 -9.45 -18.08 8.57
CA ILE A 30 -8.05 -18.47 8.75
C ILE A 30 -7.61 -17.91 10.10
N LYS A 31 -6.98 -18.75 10.90
CA LYS A 31 -6.48 -18.35 12.20
C LYS A 31 -5.21 -17.52 12.03
N VAL A 32 -5.24 -16.30 12.55
CA VAL A 32 -4.07 -15.43 12.61
C VAL A 32 -3.46 -15.54 13.99
N ASN A 33 -2.26 -16.09 14.05
CA ASN A 33 -1.55 -16.30 15.30
C ASN A 33 -0.97 -15.00 15.86
N GLU A 34 -0.34 -14.19 15.00
CA GLU A 34 0.21 -12.89 15.39
C GLU A 34 -0.01 -11.86 14.29
N PHE A 35 -0.42 -10.67 14.69
CA PHE A 35 -0.40 -9.46 13.86
C PHE A 35 0.57 -8.48 14.51
N CYS A 36 1.72 -8.24 13.88
CA CYS A 36 2.75 -7.42 14.49
C CYS A 36 3.12 -6.19 13.66
N LEU A 37 3.46 -5.12 14.37
CA LEU A 37 4.02 -3.89 13.83
C LEU A 37 5.52 -3.85 14.14
N GLY A 38 6.33 -3.69 13.10
CA GLY A 38 7.78 -3.66 13.22
C GLY A 38 8.42 -5.04 13.17
N LEU A 39 9.72 -5.08 13.35
CA LEU A 39 10.57 -6.27 13.32
C LEU A 39 11.39 -6.41 14.61
N GLY A 40 11.90 -7.62 14.88
CA GLY A 40 12.77 -7.90 16.02
C GLY A 40 12.01 -8.33 17.26
N PRO A 41 12.59 -8.15 18.47
CA PRO A 41 11.97 -8.57 19.72
C PRO A 41 10.71 -7.79 20.04
N THR A 42 9.72 -8.46 20.64
CA THR A 42 8.46 -7.85 21.04
C THR A 42 8.67 -6.92 22.22
N LEU A 43 8.32 -5.65 22.07
CA LEU A 43 8.30 -4.67 23.15
C LEU A 43 7.00 -4.74 23.96
N PHE A 44 5.90 -4.84 23.24
CA PHE A 44 4.57 -4.89 23.83
C PHE A 44 3.67 -5.81 23.03
N GLY A 45 2.80 -6.57 23.70
CA GLY A 45 1.85 -7.45 23.05
C GLY A 45 0.63 -7.72 23.89
N ILE A 46 -0.52 -7.79 23.23
CA ILE A 46 -1.81 -8.14 23.85
C ILE A 46 -2.43 -9.26 23.02
N THR A 47 -2.90 -10.31 23.68
CA THR A 47 -3.65 -11.37 23.03
C THR A 47 -5.16 -11.06 23.14
N LYS A 48 -5.85 -11.00 22.01
CA LYS A 48 -7.29 -10.82 21.96
C LYS A 48 -7.91 -11.93 21.12
N GLY A 49 -8.65 -12.80 21.78
CA GLY A 49 -9.15 -14.03 21.16
C GLY A 49 -7.98 -14.97 20.83
N GLU A 50 -7.90 -15.38 19.58
CA GLU A 50 -6.86 -16.28 19.08
C GLU A 50 -5.64 -15.57 18.46
N THR A 51 -5.67 -14.23 18.40
CA THR A 51 -4.64 -13.42 17.75
C THR A 51 -3.85 -12.61 18.77
N LYS A 52 -2.53 -12.70 18.71
CA LYS A 52 -1.61 -11.83 19.44
C LYS A 52 -1.33 -10.59 18.60
N TYR A 53 -1.61 -9.43 19.15
CA TYR A 53 -1.24 -8.13 18.56
C TYR A 53 0.02 -7.65 19.24
N SER A 54 1.08 -7.36 18.49
CA SER A 54 2.36 -6.98 19.08
C SER A 54 3.03 -5.81 18.36
N ILE A 55 3.81 -5.04 19.15
CA ILE A 55 4.70 -4.00 18.65
C ILE A 55 6.13 -4.47 18.93
N LYS A 56 6.95 -4.46 17.88
CA LYS A 56 8.33 -4.91 17.92
C LYS A 56 9.30 -3.72 17.96
N LEU A 57 10.55 -3.99 18.29
CA LEU A 57 11.57 -2.97 18.57
C LEU A 57 11.87 -2.06 17.38
N LEU A 58 11.99 -2.63 16.19
CA LEU A 58 12.34 -1.87 15.00
C LEU A 58 11.06 -1.32 14.36
N PRO A 59 10.92 0.00 14.22
CA PRO A 59 9.67 0.63 13.79
C PRO A 59 9.46 0.57 12.25
N PHE A 60 9.98 -0.45 11.61
CA PHE A 60 9.77 -0.69 10.19
C PHE A 60 9.43 -2.16 9.95
N GLY A 61 8.57 -2.39 8.97
CA GLY A 61 8.04 -3.72 8.71
C GLY A 61 6.77 -4.03 9.51
N GLY A 62 6.30 -5.23 9.33
CA GLY A 62 5.15 -5.84 9.98
C GLY A 62 5.01 -7.28 9.52
N ALA A 63 4.12 -8.04 10.13
CA ALA A 63 3.75 -9.35 9.65
C ALA A 63 2.37 -9.76 10.16
N CYS A 64 1.65 -10.47 9.31
CA CYS A 64 0.42 -11.16 9.62
C CYS A 64 0.68 -12.67 9.57
N MET A 65 1.02 -13.28 10.70
CA MET A 65 1.39 -14.69 10.79
C MET A 65 0.13 -15.56 10.85
N MET A 66 -0.13 -16.32 9.81
CA MET A 66 -1.28 -17.22 9.71
C MET A 66 -0.88 -18.65 10.05
N GLU A 67 -1.82 -19.40 10.62
CA GLU A 67 -1.59 -20.80 10.91
C GLU A 67 -1.48 -21.62 9.61
N GLY A 68 -0.43 -22.43 9.50
CA GLY A 68 -0.19 -23.31 8.34
C GLY A 68 0.28 -22.58 7.09
N GLU A 69 0.78 -21.36 7.19
CA GLU A 69 1.37 -20.62 6.07
C GLU A 69 2.75 -21.18 5.71
N ASP A 70 3.60 -21.41 6.73
CA ASP A 70 4.99 -21.87 6.57
C ASP A 70 5.15 -23.39 6.75
N GLY A 71 4.06 -24.14 6.91
CA GLY A 71 4.13 -25.57 7.17
C GLY A 71 2.81 -26.29 7.05
N GLU A 72 2.85 -27.62 7.21
CA GLU A 72 1.63 -28.42 7.24
C GLU A 72 0.96 -28.28 8.62
N SER A 73 -0.27 -27.80 8.61
CA SER A 73 -1.18 -27.83 9.74
C SER A 73 -2.50 -28.44 9.30
N GLU A 74 -2.95 -29.47 10.01
CA GLU A 74 -4.21 -30.15 9.72
C GLU A 74 -5.43 -29.44 10.33
N SER A 75 -5.25 -28.29 10.99
CA SER A 75 -6.35 -27.57 11.60
C SER A 75 -7.30 -26.97 10.56
N GLU A 76 -8.59 -26.96 10.84
CA GLU A 76 -9.60 -26.33 9.97
C GLU A 76 -9.36 -24.84 9.79
N GLY A 77 -8.63 -24.18 10.71
CA GLY A 77 -8.24 -22.78 10.67
C GLY A 77 -6.95 -22.51 9.88
N SER A 78 -6.27 -23.54 9.39
CA SER A 78 -5.02 -23.43 8.64
C SER A 78 -5.23 -22.76 7.29
N PHE A 79 -4.27 -21.92 6.88
CA PHE A 79 -4.22 -21.32 5.54
C PHE A 79 -4.27 -22.39 4.44
N ASN A 80 -3.51 -23.47 4.61
CA ASN A 80 -3.42 -24.55 3.64
C ASN A 80 -4.70 -25.41 3.54
N SER A 81 -5.56 -25.42 4.58
CA SER A 81 -6.84 -26.11 4.57
C SER A 81 -7.93 -25.39 3.77
N LYS A 82 -7.70 -24.12 3.41
CA LYS A 82 -8.69 -23.30 2.70
C LYS A 82 -8.66 -23.52 1.19
N SER A 83 -9.76 -23.18 0.54
CA SER A 83 -9.85 -23.23 -0.91
C SER A 83 -8.79 -22.36 -1.58
N VAL A 84 -8.39 -22.73 -2.80
CA VAL A 84 -7.42 -21.97 -3.59
C VAL A 84 -7.84 -20.51 -3.74
N TRP A 85 -9.11 -20.24 -3.98
CA TRP A 85 -9.65 -18.89 -4.12
C TRP A 85 -9.53 -18.06 -2.84
N ALA A 86 -9.77 -18.69 -1.67
CA ALA A 86 -9.57 -18.03 -0.38
C ALA A 86 -8.11 -17.66 -0.16
N ARG A 87 -7.19 -18.56 -0.49
CA ARG A 87 -5.74 -18.31 -0.39
C ARG A 87 -5.29 -17.18 -1.33
N ILE A 88 -5.73 -17.23 -2.59
CA ILE A 88 -5.45 -16.16 -3.56
C ILE A 88 -5.99 -14.82 -3.06
N ALA A 89 -7.22 -14.78 -2.54
CA ALA A 89 -7.82 -13.56 -2.01
C ALA A 89 -7.00 -12.97 -0.85
N VAL A 90 -6.52 -13.82 0.07
CA VAL A 90 -5.69 -13.38 1.18
C VAL A 90 -4.35 -12.85 0.69
N VAL A 91 -3.65 -13.57 -0.21
CA VAL A 91 -2.35 -13.13 -0.74
C VAL A 91 -2.49 -11.82 -1.54
N ALA A 92 -3.53 -11.70 -2.36
CA ALA A 92 -3.78 -10.50 -3.15
C ALA A 92 -4.24 -9.30 -2.31
N ALA A 93 -4.77 -9.54 -1.11
CA ALA A 93 -5.32 -8.47 -0.27
C ALA A 93 -4.28 -7.43 0.13
N GLY A 94 -3.04 -7.81 0.43
CA GLY A 94 -1.98 -6.88 0.77
C GLY A 94 -1.76 -5.83 -0.32
N PRO A 95 -1.38 -6.22 -1.55
CA PRO A 95 -1.23 -5.28 -2.66
C PRO A 95 -2.50 -4.47 -2.95
N VAL A 96 -3.68 -5.11 -2.93
CA VAL A 96 -4.96 -4.42 -3.18
C VAL A 96 -5.21 -3.31 -2.17
N PHE A 97 -4.94 -3.56 -0.89
CA PHE A 97 -5.07 -2.53 0.14
C PHE A 97 -4.11 -1.36 -0.07
N ASN A 98 -2.89 -1.62 -0.54
CA ASN A 98 -1.97 -0.55 -0.89
C ASN A 98 -2.46 0.29 -2.09
N PHE A 99 -3.08 -0.33 -3.09
CA PHE A 99 -3.73 0.40 -4.18
C PHE A 99 -4.90 1.26 -3.68
N ILE A 100 -5.73 0.74 -2.77
CA ILE A 100 -6.81 1.50 -2.14
C ILE A 100 -6.23 2.69 -1.35
N LEU A 101 -5.18 2.47 -0.57
CA LEU A 101 -4.50 3.53 0.17
C LEU A 101 -3.95 4.61 -0.78
N ALA A 102 -3.26 4.20 -1.84
CA ALA A 102 -2.70 5.13 -2.83
C ALA A 102 -3.81 5.96 -3.51
N PHE A 103 -4.93 5.33 -3.86
CA PHE A 103 -6.08 6.02 -4.43
C PHE A 103 -6.68 7.04 -3.46
N LEU A 104 -6.88 6.68 -2.20
CA LEU A 104 -7.41 7.59 -1.18
C LEU A 104 -6.46 8.77 -0.93
N LEU A 105 -5.15 8.50 -0.84
CA LEU A 105 -4.15 9.56 -0.69
C LEU A 105 -4.12 10.49 -1.90
N ALA A 106 -4.22 9.94 -3.13
CA ALA A 106 -4.30 10.74 -4.35
C ALA A 106 -5.53 11.65 -4.35
N LEU A 107 -6.70 11.15 -3.94
CA LEU A 107 -7.91 11.97 -3.80
C LEU A 107 -7.71 13.12 -2.79
N ILE A 108 -7.07 12.83 -1.65
CA ILE A 108 -6.79 13.86 -0.64
C ILE A 108 -5.84 14.92 -1.21
N VAL A 109 -4.76 14.51 -1.86
CA VAL A 109 -3.76 15.43 -2.44
C VAL A 109 -4.41 16.28 -3.53
N ILE A 110 -5.15 15.68 -4.47
CA ILE A 110 -5.81 16.40 -5.55
C ILE A 110 -6.88 17.35 -4.97
N GLY A 111 -7.62 16.92 -3.95
CA GLY A 111 -8.67 17.71 -3.32
C GLY A 111 -8.14 18.90 -2.50
N THR A 112 -6.93 18.80 -1.95
CA THR A 112 -6.34 19.86 -1.11
C THR A 112 -5.36 20.76 -1.87
N ALA A 113 -4.48 20.17 -2.68
CA ALA A 113 -3.43 20.88 -3.41
C ALA A 113 -3.82 21.21 -4.85
N GLY A 114 -4.89 20.58 -5.38
CA GLY A 114 -5.24 20.65 -6.79
C GLY A 114 -4.34 19.77 -7.64
N PHE A 115 -4.41 19.95 -8.94
CA PHE A 115 -3.51 19.32 -9.91
C PHE A 115 -2.91 20.39 -10.82
N ASP A 116 -1.64 20.24 -11.13
CA ASP A 116 -0.97 21.11 -12.08
C ASP A 116 -1.47 20.79 -13.50
N ARG A 117 -1.88 21.83 -14.22
CA ARG A 117 -2.17 21.69 -15.64
C ARG A 117 -0.85 21.53 -16.39
N PRO A 118 -0.82 20.75 -17.49
CA PRO A 118 0.37 20.62 -18.32
C PRO A 118 0.60 21.89 -19.15
N GLU A 119 0.94 22.99 -18.48
CA GLU A 119 1.19 24.31 -19.05
C GLU A 119 2.66 24.48 -19.37
N VAL A 120 2.95 24.97 -20.56
CA VAL A 120 4.30 25.33 -20.99
C VAL A 120 4.74 26.58 -20.22
N LYS A 121 5.71 26.42 -19.32
CA LYS A 121 6.24 27.54 -18.52
C LYS A 121 7.23 28.43 -19.26
N GLY A 122 7.79 27.94 -20.37
CA GLY A 122 8.73 28.67 -21.22
C GLY A 122 9.28 27.79 -22.31
N VAL A 123 9.78 28.41 -23.37
CA VAL A 123 10.40 27.77 -24.51
C VAL A 123 11.85 28.26 -24.60
N MET A 124 12.80 27.37 -24.85
CA MET A 124 14.22 27.73 -25.03
C MET A 124 14.46 28.14 -26.47
N GLU A 125 15.13 29.28 -26.66
CA GLU A 125 15.50 29.80 -27.98
C GLU A 125 16.41 28.81 -28.74
N GLY A 126 16.15 28.62 -30.05
CA GLY A 126 16.90 27.76 -30.93
C GLY A 126 16.57 26.26 -30.81
N TYR A 127 15.51 25.89 -30.08
CA TYR A 127 15.06 24.51 -29.95
C TYR A 127 13.78 24.23 -30.75
N PRO A 128 13.52 22.96 -31.12
CA PRO A 128 12.35 22.59 -31.95
C PRO A 128 10.98 23.03 -31.41
N ALA A 129 10.87 23.23 -30.12
CA ALA A 129 9.63 23.70 -29.50
C ALA A 129 9.31 25.16 -29.91
N GLU A 130 10.33 26.02 -30.06
CA GLU A 130 10.17 27.36 -30.57
C GLU A 130 9.80 27.37 -32.05
N GLU A 131 10.51 26.54 -32.86
CA GLU A 131 10.21 26.38 -34.29
C GLU A 131 8.79 25.83 -34.52
N ALA A 132 8.27 24.99 -33.62
CA ALA A 132 6.90 24.50 -33.62
C ALA A 132 5.86 25.55 -33.18
N GLY A 133 6.29 26.73 -32.74
CA GLY A 133 5.42 27.81 -32.33
C GLY A 133 4.82 27.72 -30.94
N LEU A 134 5.34 26.82 -30.07
CA LEU A 134 4.92 26.72 -28.68
C LEU A 134 5.28 28.00 -27.91
N GLN A 135 4.37 28.45 -27.08
CA GLN A 135 4.51 29.67 -26.27
C GLN A 135 4.30 29.37 -24.77
N ALA A 136 4.88 30.18 -23.91
CA ALA A 136 4.59 30.13 -22.49
C ALA A 136 3.09 30.40 -22.25
N GLY A 137 2.45 29.54 -21.46
CA GLY A 137 1.01 29.57 -21.21
C GLY A 137 0.19 28.58 -22.05
N ASP A 138 0.79 27.94 -23.06
CA ASP A 138 0.11 26.88 -23.81
C ASP A 138 -0.18 25.68 -22.93
N ILE A 139 -1.39 25.12 -23.05
CA ILE A 139 -1.78 23.89 -22.34
C ILE A 139 -1.62 22.71 -23.28
N LEU A 140 -0.70 21.80 -22.94
CA LEU A 140 -0.50 20.56 -23.68
C LEU A 140 -1.65 19.59 -23.41
N SER A 141 -2.36 19.19 -24.47
CA SER A 141 -3.44 18.20 -24.41
C SER A 141 -3.09 16.98 -25.23
N LEU A 142 -3.36 15.78 -24.71
CA LEU A 142 -3.27 14.52 -25.45
C LEU A 142 -4.51 14.28 -26.33
N ILE A 143 -5.53 15.12 -26.22
CA ILE A 143 -6.74 15.03 -27.03
C ILE A 143 -6.47 15.73 -28.35
N HIS A 144 -6.45 14.99 -29.43
CA HIS A 144 -6.38 15.53 -30.80
C HIS A 144 -7.71 16.22 -31.09
N ILE A 145 -7.74 17.55 -31.02
CA ILE A 145 -8.86 18.34 -31.54
C ILE A 145 -8.62 18.44 -33.03
N SER A 146 -9.25 17.54 -33.80
CA SER A 146 -9.39 17.75 -35.24
C SER A 146 -10.37 18.91 -35.45
N GLU A 147 -9.92 19.99 -36.07
CA GLU A 147 -10.78 20.99 -36.65
C GLU A 147 -11.72 20.39 -37.71
#